data_58784f9222884120bf4b35f763106636
#
_entry.id   58784f9222884120bf4b35f763106636
#
_cell.length_a   1.000
_cell.length_b   1.000
_cell.length_c   1.000
_cell.angle_alpha   90.00
_cell.angle_beta   90.00
_cell.angle_gamma   90.00
#
_symmetry.space_group_name_H-M   'P 1'
#
loop_
_entity.id
_entity.type
_entity.pdbx_description
1 polymer ?
#
loop_
_entity_poly.entity_id
_entity_poly.type
_entity_poly.pdbx_seq_one_letter_code
_entity_poly.pdbx_strand_id
1 'polypeptide(L)'
;MRFSTVTACLTACLAPAAALSVLNGKAPELTISDDLKIPGDSPLEFCPGDHSADLIKIDRVDLSPNPPKAGQELLIKAKGSVKQKIEEGAYVLLTVKYGLIRLISTKADLCEQIGNVDLKCPVETGEVEVTKSVDLPAEIPPGKYTVLADVFTADDVQITCLTATVTFSRSSKGFFGNDL
;
A
#
# COMPACT_ATOMS: atom_id res chain seq x y z
N MET A 1 -42.38 34.93 -65.02
CA MET A 1 -43.75 35.31 -64.57
C MET A 1 -44.07 34.53 -63.28
N ARG A 2 -44.62 35.26 -62.37
CA ARG A 2 -45.25 34.89 -61.06
C ARG A 2 -44.29 34.79 -59.87
N PHE A 3 -44.29 35.90 -59.22
CA PHE A 3 -43.96 36.13 -57.80
C PHE A 3 -44.90 35.33 -56.89
N SER A 4 -44.41 34.74 -55.87
CA SER A 4 -45.23 34.34 -54.75
C SER A 4 -44.44 34.60 -53.44
N THR A 5 -44.84 35.65 -52.83
CA THR A 5 -44.52 36.09 -51.49
C THR A 5 -44.98 35.05 -50.48
N VAL A 6 -44.08 34.61 -49.57
CA VAL A 6 -44.45 33.89 -48.37
C VAL A 6 -43.85 34.65 -47.19
N THR A 7 -44.76 35.10 -46.39
CA THR A 7 -44.68 35.89 -45.19
C THR A 7 -43.85 35.24 -44.11
N ALA A 8 -42.94 36.00 -43.50
CA ALA A 8 -42.18 35.64 -42.31
C ALA A 8 -43.12 35.63 -41.10
N CYS A 9 -43.13 34.53 -40.37
CA CYS A 9 -43.60 34.46 -39.00
C CYS A 9 -42.40 34.29 -38.08
N LEU A 10 -41.97 35.38 -37.46
CA LEU A 10 -41.10 35.39 -36.29
C LEU A 10 -41.92 34.98 -35.07
N THR A 11 -41.75 33.77 -34.61
CA THR A 11 -42.16 33.34 -33.26
C THR A 11 -40.94 33.32 -32.38
N ALA A 12 -40.82 34.31 -31.51
CA ALA A 12 -39.85 34.38 -30.43
C ALA A 12 -40.22 33.30 -29.37
N CYS A 13 -39.49 32.23 -29.30
CA CYS A 13 -39.53 31.28 -28.19
C CYS A 13 -38.66 31.85 -27.04
N LEU A 14 -39.31 32.47 -26.06
CA LEU A 14 -38.72 32.68 -24.74
C LEU A 14 -38.62 31.35 -24.04
N ALA A 15 -37.44 30.76 -24.00
CA ALA A 15 -37.14 29.62 -23.14
C ALA A 15 -36.84 30.15 -21.73
N PRO A 16 -37.52 29.66 -20.68
CA PRO A 16 -37.10 29.94 -19.33
C PRO A 16 -35.83 29.19 -19.03
N ALA A 17 -34.77 29.90 -18.70
CA ALA A 17 -33.55 29.34 -18.14
C ALA A 17 -33.90 28.77 -16.75
N ALA A 18 -34.20 27.48 -16.70
CA ALA A 18 -34.20 26.74 -15.45
C ALA A 18 -32.75 26.63 -14.97
N ALA A 19 -32.39 27.52 -14.05
CA ALA A 19 -31.13 27.37 -13.31
C ALA A 19 -31.19 26.08 -12.49
N LEU A 20 -30.54 25.07 -12.96
CA LEU A 20 -30.25 23.85 -12.20
C LEU A 20 -29.31 24.24 -11.07
N SER A 21 -29.86 24.57 -9.92
CA SER A 21 -29.13 24.58 -8.65
C SER A 21 -28.81 23.12 -8.23
N VAL A 22 -27.87 22.50 -8.92
CA VAL A 22 -27.28 21.24 -8.48
C VAL A 22 -25.94 21.59 -7.85
N LEU A 23 -25.97 22.27 -6.72
CA LEU A 23 -24.80 22.49 -5.88
C LEU A 23 -25.13 22.04 -4.46
N ASN A 24 -25.42 20.77 -4.31
CA ASN A 24 -25.18 20.02 -3.09
C ASN A 24 -24.74 18.58 -3.42
N GLY A 25 -24.00 18.43 -4.51
CA GLY A 25 -23.14 17.28 -4.70
C GLY A 25 -21.92 17.46 -3.83
N LYS A 26 -21.97 16.97 -2.59
CA LYS A 26 -20.78 16.61 -1.84
C LYS A 26 -19.91 15.83 -2.84
N ALA A 27 -18.80 16.45 -3.28
CA ALA A 27 -17.81 15.72 -4.07
C ALA A 27 -17.57 14.40 -3.32
N PRO A 28 -17.50 13.24 -3.99
CA PRO A 28 -17.09 12.05 -3.30
C PRO A 28 -15.67 12.37 -2.80
N GLU A 29 -15.61 12.67 -1.51
CA GLU A 29 -14.37 12.65 -0.76
C GLU A 29 -13.87 11.23 -0.99
N LEU A 30 -12.76 11.11 -1.70
CA LEU A 30 -12.01 9.87 -1.75
C LEU A 30 -11.60 9.60 -0.31
N THR A 31 -12.50 8.94 0.42
CA THR A 31 -12.15 8.28 1.66
C THR A 31 -11.10 7.27 1.25
N ILE A 32 -9.84 7.63 1.47
CA ILE A 32 -8.74 6.66 1.55
C ILE A 32 -9.24 5.74 2.64
N SER A 33 -9.60 4.52 2.22
CA SER A 33 -10.36 3.61 3.05
C SER A 33 -9.49 3.24 4.24
N ASP A 34 -9.87 3.66 5.44
CA ASP A 34 -9.27 3.16 6.69
C ASP A 34 -9.33 1.63 6.77
N ASP A 35 -10.18 1.02 5.94
CA ASP A 35 -10.33 -0.43 5.78
C ASP A 35 -9.09 -1.16 5.22
N LEU A 36 -8.17 -0.45 4.55
CA LEU A 36 -6.94 -1.06 4.03
C LEU A 36 -5.81 -1.04 5.05
N LYS A 37 -5.93 -0.25 6.11
CA LYS A 37 -4.88 -0.14 7.12
C LYS A 37 -4.82 -1.40 7.98
N ILE A 38 -3.61 -1.97 8.10
CA ILE A 38 -3.37 -3.10 8.98
C ILE A 38 -3.33 -2.60 10.43
N PRO A 39 -4.07 -3.24 11.37
CA PRO A 39 -4.01 -2.87 12.77
C PRO A 39 -2.60 -2.98 13.34
N GLY A 40 -2.26 -2.10 14.30
CA GLY A 40 -0.96 -2.09 14.97
C GLY A 40 -0.19 -0.79 14.75
N ASP A 41 1.03 -0.75 15.28
CA ASP A 41 1.94 0.39 15.16
C ASP A 41 2.88 0.19 13.96
N SER A 42 2.32 0.33 12.75
CA SER A 42 3.07 0.17 11.51
C SER A 42 2.48 1.03 10.39
N PRO A 43 3.27 1.38 9.36
CA PRO A 43 2.78 2.05 8.15
C PRO A 43 2.25 1.05 7.10
N LEU A 44 1.96 -0.19 7.46
CA LEU A 44 1.50 -1.20 6.53
C LEU A 44 0.00 -1.05 6.22
N GLU A 45 -0.31 -1.26 4.96
CA GLU A 45 -1.66 -1.27 4.41
C GLU A 45 -1.79 -2.46 3.45
N PHE A 46 -2.98 -2.96 3.26
CA PHE A 46 -3.27 -3.82 2.12
C PHE A 46 -3.20 -3.02 0.82
N CYS A 47 -2.85 -3.66 -0.28
CA CYS A 47 -2.96 -3.03 -1.59
C CYS A 47 -4.42 -2.65 -1.88
N PRO A 48 -4.68 -1.68 -2.78
CA PRO A 48 -6.05 -1.40 -3.22
C PRO A 48 -6.68 -2.64 -3.86
N GLY A 49 -7.85 -3.06 -3.36
CA GLY A 49 -8.58 -4.22 -3.88
C GLY A 49 -9.43 -4.91 -2.85
N ASP A 50 -10.00 -6.06 -3.23
CA ASP A 50 -10.75 -6.95 -2.34
C ASP A 50 -9.81 -8.02 -1.78
N HIS A 51 -9.67 -8.03 -0.46
CA HIS A 51 -8.81 -8.96 0.30
C HIS A 51 -9.61 -10.08 0.98
N SER A 52 -10.89 -10.22 0.66
CA SER A 52 -11.75 -11.27 1.25
C SER A 52 -11.28 -12.68 0.89
N ALA A 53 -10.69 -12.83 -0.31
CA ALA A 53 -10.16 -14.09 -0.84
C ALA A 53 -8.70 -14.37 -0.43
N ASP A 54 -8.01 -13.44 0.24
CA ASP A 54 -6.64 -13.63 0.69
C ASP A 54 -6.51 -14.90 1.52
N LEU A 55 -5.45 -15.68 1.28
CA LEU A 55 -5.19 -16.96 1.97
C LEU A 55 -4.68 -16.76 3.39
N ILE A 56 -4.21 -15.55 3.71
CA ILE A 56 -3.84 -15.14 5.05
C ILE A 56 -4.67 -13.94 5.48
N LYS A 57 -4.95 -13.86 6.78
CA LYS A 57 -5.52 -12.69 7.43
C LYS A 57 -4.48 -12.13 8.37
N ILE A 58 -4.15 -10.86 8.21
CA ILE A 58 -3.21 -10.17 9.10
C ILE A 58 -4.02 -9.43 10.15
N ASP A 59 -3.84 -9.80 11.41
CA ASP A 59 -4.58 -9.24 12.51
C ASP A 59 -3.87 -8.02 13.11
N ARG A 60 -2.52 -8.03 13.13
CA ARG A 60 -1.72 -6.93 13.68
C ARG A 60 -0.28 -6.96 13.20
N VAL A 61 0.29 -5.77 12.96
CA VAL A 61 1.74 -5.61 12.75
C VAL A 61 2.24 -4.41 13.53
N ASP A 62 3.29 -4.63 14.31
CA ASP A 62 3.98 -3.59 15.07
C ASP A 62 5.44 -3.51 14.63
N LEU A 63 5.93 -2.29 14.42
CA LEU A 63 7.32 -1.98 14.10
C LEU A 63 7.97 -1.19 15.24
N SER A 64 9.19 -1.51 15.56
CA SER A 64 9.96 -0.76 16.57
C SER A 64 11.41 -0.59 16.11
N PRO A 65 11.88 0.65 15.90
CA PRO A 65 11.15 1.92 16.00
C PRO A 65 10.14 2.12 14.86
N ASN A 66 9.06 2.88 15.15
CA ASN A 66 8.13 3.38 14.13
C ASN A 66 8.08 4.92 14.19
N PRO A 67 8.47 5.66 13.13
CA PRO A 67 8.95 5.14 11.83
C PRO A 67 10.33 4.47 11.92
N PRO A 68 10.65 3.55 11.01
CA PRO A 68 11.97 2.94 10.89
C PRO A 68 13.08 3.98 10.67
N LYS A 69 14.28 3.71 11.21
CA LYS A 69 15.42 4.64 11.14
C LYS A 69 16.62 3.98 10.45
N ALA A 70 17.25 4.71 9.54
CA ALA A 70 18.48 4.26 8.90
C ALA A 70 19.59 3.99 9.92
N GLY A 71 20.34 2.90 9.74
CA GLY A 71 21.42 2.48 10.63
C GLY A 71 20.96 1.94 11.99
N GLN A 72 19.70 1.59 12.13
CA GLN A 72 19.17 0.98 13.35
C GLN A 72 18.51 -0.37 13.05
N GLU A 73 18.51 -1.21 14.06
CA GLU A 73 17.72 -2.46 14.04
C GLU A 73 16.22 -2.12 14.04
N LEU A 74 15.49 -2.78 13.17
CA LEU A 74 14.03 -2.74 13.08
C LEU A 74 13.46 -4.05 13.57
N LEU A 75 12.75 -4.02 14.70
CA LEU A 75 12.00 -5.17 15.19
C LEU A 75 10.60 -5.15 14.58
N ILE A 76 10.22 -6.26 13.95
CA ILE A 76 8.93 -6.49 13.32
C ILE A 76 8.21 -7.57 14.10
N LYS A 77 7.00 -7.29 14.58
CA LYS A 77 6.11 -8.28 15.18
C LYS A 77 4.83 -8.32 14.37
N ALA A 78 4.47 -9.50 13.88
CA ALA A 78 3.26 -9.71 13.11
C ALA A 78 2.47 -10.88 13.67
N LYS A 79 1.15 -10.72 13.72
CA LYS A 79 0.19 -11.74 14.12
C LYS A 79 -0.91 -11.84 13.06
N GLY A 80 -1.30 -13.07 12.76
CA GLY A 80 -2.33 -13.33 11.79
C GLY A 80 -2.77 -14.79 11.77
N SER A 81 -3.58 -15.14 10.79
CA SER A 81 -4.05 -16.50 10.60
C SER A 81 -3.94 -16.93 9.14
N VAL A 82 -3.50 -18.15 8.93
CA VAL A 82 -3.42 -18.81 7.64
C VAL A 82 -4.74 -19.56 7.41
N LYS A 83 -5.50 -19.15 6.40
CA LYS A 83 -6.81 -19.74 6.06
C LYS A 83 -6.66 -21.01 5.23
N GLN A 84 -5.61 -21.06 4.40
CA GLN A 84 -5.32 -22.18 3.53
C GLN A 84 -3.83 -22.48 3.58
N LYS A 85 -3.47 -23.77 3.63
CA LYS A 85 -2.08 -24.24 3.63
C LYS A 85 -1.26 -23.64 2.49
N ILE A 86 -0.08 -23.13 2.82
CA ILE A 86 0.85 -22.56 1.85
C ILE A 86 1.97 -23.57 1.61
N GLU A 87 2.00 -24.10 0.41
CA GLU A 87 2.95 -25.13 -0.02
C GLU A 87 4.30 -24.52 -0.41
N GLU A 88 5.29 -25.39 -0.60
CA GLU A 88 6.58 -25.02 -1.17
C GLU A 88 6.42 -24.41 -2.57
N GLY A 89 7.35 -23.52 -2.95
CA GLY A 89 7.31 -22.80 -4.21
C GLY A 89 6.49 -21.52 -4.18
N ALA A 90 5.85 -21.21 -3.05
CA ALA A 90 5.26 -19.89 -2.84
C ALA A 90 6.36 -18.80 -2.89
N TYR A 91 6.02 -17.62 -3.40
CA TYR A 91 6.98 -16.56 -3.62
C TYR A 91 6.44 -15.18 -3.35
N VAL A 92 7.34 -14.22 -3.14
CA VAL A 92 7.03 -12.80 -2.99
C VAL A 92 7.68 -11.99 -4.10
N LEU A 93 6.90 -11.11 -4.73
CA LEU A 93 7.38 -10.06 -5.63
C LEU A 93 7.55 -8.79 -4.80
N LEU A 94 8.80 -8.46 -4.50
CA LEU A 94 9.13 -7.29 -3.72
C LEU A 94 9.53 -6.14 -4.65
N THR A 95 8.86 -5.00 -4.51
CA THR A 95 9.19 -3.76 -5.22
C THR A 95 9.44 -2.65 -4.22
N VAL A 96 10.57 -1.97 -4.35
CA VAL A 96 10.90 -0.77 -3.56
C VAL A 96 11.03 0.42 -4.50
N LYS A 97 10.30 1.49 -4.19
CA LYS A 97 10.33 2.76 -4.94
C LYS A 97 10.83 3.90 -4.05
N TYR A 98 11.58 4.79 -4.64
CA TYR A 98 11.97 6.09 -4.08
C TYR A 98 11.21 7.18 -4.84
N GLY A 99 10.21 7.77 -4.22
CA GLY A 99 9.24 8.57 -4.94
C GLY A 99 8.60 7.79 -6.08
N LEU A 100 8.84 8.22 -7.33
CA LEU A 100 8.35 7.54 -8.53
C LEU A 100 9.36 6.56 -9.16
N ILE A 101 10.59 6.52 -8.65
CA ILE A 101 11.68 5.71 -9.21
C ILE A 101 11.67 4.33 -8.54
N ARG A 102 11.63 3.27 -9.35
CA ARG A 102 11.78 1.89 -8.88
C ARG A 102 13.27 1.62 -8.64
N LEU A 103 13.62 1.31 -7.39
CA LEU A 103 14.99 0.96 -7.00
C LEU A 103 15.23 -0.55 -7.04
N ILE A 104 14.26 -1.32 -6.53
CA ILE A 104 14.35 -2.78 -6.42
C ILE A 104 13.09 -3.38 -7.00
N SER A 105 13.23 -4.48 -7.73
CA SER A 105 12.15 -5.35 -8.14
C SER A 105 12.74 -6.76 -8.20
N THR A 106 12.33 -7.60 -7.26
CA THR A 106 12.89 -8.95 -7.13
C THR A 106 11.79 -9.95 -6.80
N LYS A 107 11.98 -11.19 -7.27
CA LYS A 107 11.21 -12.36 -6.87
C LYS A 107 12.05 -13.14 -5.85
N ALA A 108 11.50 -13.41 -4.70
CA ALA A 108 12.15 -14.18 -3.66
C ALA A 108 11.26 -15.36 -3.25
N ASP A 109 11.87 -16.50 -2.92
CA ASP A 109 11.19 -17.66 -2.39
C ASP A 109 10.63 -17.34 -0.99
N LEU A 110 9.33 -17.55 -0.80
CA LEU A 110 8.67 -17.24 0.49
C LEU A 110 9.17 -18.18 1.59
N CYS A 111 9.37 -19.45 1.26
CA CYS A 111 9.77 -20.47 2.23
C CYS A 111 11.19 -20.23 2.77
N GLU A 112 12.10 -19.73 1.91
CA GLU A 112 13.43 -19.29 2.36
C GLU A 112 13.33 -18.07 3.28
N GLN A 113 12.45 -17.10 2.94
CA GLN A 113 12.30 -15.87 3.73
C GLN A 113 11.70 -16.14 5.11
N ILE A 114 10.71 -17.02 5.20
CA ILE A 114 10.06 -17.33 6.48
C ILE A 114 10.91 -18.28 7.35
N GLY A 115 11.86 -19.01 6.77
CA GLY A 115 12.84 -19.79 7.55
C GLY A 115 13.64 -18.95 8.54
N ASN A 116 13.79 -17.66 8.27
CA ASN A 116 14.45 -16.72 9.18
C ASN A 116 13.59 -16.27 10.37
N VAL A 117 12.35 -16.76 10.49
CA VAL A 117 11.40 -16.40 11.56
C VAL A 117 10.77 -17.66 12.19
N ASP A 118 11.51 -18.75 12.21
CA ASP A 118 11.13 -20.05 12.77
C ASP A 118 9.87 -20.68 12.13
N LEU A 119 9.47 -20.22 10.96
CA LEU A 119 8.43 -20.82 10.15
C LEU A 119 9.07 -21.69 9.06
N LYS A 120 8.39 -22.77 8.72
CA LYS A 120 8.82 -23.70 7.67
C LYS A 120 7.67 -24.01 6.74
N CYS A 121 7.97 -24.17 5.45
CA CYS A 121 7.02 -24.72 4.52
C CYS A 121 6.89 -26.25 4.68
N PRO A 122 5.72 -26.80 4.45
CA PRO A 122 4.48 -26.07 4.19
C PRO A 122 3.97 -25.36 5.46
N VAL A 123 3.40 -24.14 5.28
CA VAL A 123 2.79 -23.42 6.40
C VAL A 123 1.35 -23.92 6.57
N GLU A 124 1.08 -24.54 7.70
CA GLU A 124 -0.23 -25.10 7.99
C GLU A 124 -1.25 -24.01 8.35
N THR A 125 -2.53 -24.35 8.23
CA THR A 125 -3.64 -23.47 8.62
C THR A 125 -3.66 -23.22 10.13
N GLY A 126 -3.93 -22.00 10.54
CA GLY A 126 -4.03 -21.64 11.96
C GLY A 126 -3.44 -20.27 12.26
N GLU A 127 -3.36 -19.96 13.55
CA GLU A 127 -2.76 -18.72 14.03
C GLU A 127 -1.23 -18.77 13.89
N VAL A 128 -0.65 -17.67 13.42
CA VAL A 128 0.79 -17.49 13.25
C VAL A 128 1.21 -16.18 13.90
N GLU A 129 2.26 -16.24 14.69
CA GLU A 129 2.92 -15.06 15.25
C GLU A 129 4.40 -15.10 14.88
N VAL A 130 4.89 -13.96 14.36
CA VAL A 130 6.25 -13.83 13.82
C VAL A 130 6.92 -12.64 14.50
N THR A 131 8.16 -12.84 14.91
CA THR A 131 9.04 -11.77 15.38
C THR A 131 10.34 -11.82 14.58
N LYS A 132 10.71 -10.71 13.94
CA LYS A 132 11.94 -10.61 13.15
C LYS A 132 12.66 -9.31 13.41
N SER A 133 13.98 -9.39 13.58
CA SER A 133 14.88 -8.23 13.58
C SER A 133 15.53 -8.08 12.22
N VAL A 134 15.59 -6.85 11.72
CA VAL A 134 16.24 -6.49 10.46
C VAL A 134 17.15 -5.28 10.69
N ASP A 135 18.42 -5.41 10.36
CA ASP A 135 19.36 -4.29 10.39
C ASP A 135 19.16 -3.40 9.15
N LEU A 136 18.77 -2.15 9.38
CA LEU A 136 18.62 -1.19 8.28
C LEU A 136 19.96 -0.54 7.97
N PRO A 137 20.38 -0.47 6.68
CA PRO A 137 21.61 0.20 6.29
C PRO A 137 21.67 1.66 6.77
N ALA A 138 22.84 2.11 7.18
CA ALA A 138 23.06 3.50 7.60
C ALA A 138 23.01 4.47 6.40
N GLU A 139 23.30 3.97 5.20
CA GLU A 139 23.44 4.72 3.96
C GLU A 139 22.10 4.93 3.23
N ILE A 140 20.95 4.69 3.88
CA ILE A 140 19.64 4.94 3.26
C ILE A 140 19.48 6.45 3.04
N PRO A 141 19.36 6.93 1.78
CA PRO A 141 19.16 8.33 1.50
C PRO A 141 17.85 8.85 2.14
N PRO A 142 17.83 10.09 2.64
CA PRO A 142 16.59 10.67 3.14
C PRO A 142 15.59 10.84 2.00
N GLY A 143 14.32 10.53 2.30
CA GLY A 143 13.22 10.62 1.35
C GLY A 143 12.10 9.64 1.61
N LYS A 144 11.11 9.63 0.71
CA LYS A 144 9.93 8.78 0.79
C LYS A 144 10.14 7.50 -0.01
N TYR A 145 10.02 6.37 0.67
CA TYR A 145 10.10 5.03 0.10
C TYR A 145 8.75 4.36 0.17
N THR A 146 8.37 3.69 -0.91
CA THR A 146 7.19 2.81 -0.92
C THR A 146 7.66 1.39 -1.20
N VAL A 147 7.31 0.49 -0.31
CA VAL A 147 7.56 -0.95 -0.43
C VAL A 147 6.25 -1.62 -0.79
N LEU A 148 6.28 -2.47 -1.79
CA LEU A 148 5.15 -3.31 -2.23
C LEU A 148 5.61 -4.77 -2.17
N ALA A 149 4.80 -5.60 -1.56
CA ALA A 149 5.03 -7.05 -1.45
C ALA A 149 3.78 -7.79 -1.91
N ASP A 150 3.83 -8.33 -3.12
CA ASP A 150 2.82 -9.22 -3.68
C ASP A 150 3.23 -10.66 -3.42
N VAL A 151 2.42 -11.42 -2.71
CA VAL A 151 2.71 -12.79 -2.30
C VAL A 151 1.80 -13.77 -3.03
N PHE A 152 2.40 -14.81 -3.61
CA PHE A 152 1.71 -15.80 -4.44
C PHE A 152 2.08 -17.23 -4.04
N THR A 153 1.16 -18.16 -4.29
CA THR A 153 1.44 -19.59 -4.27
C THR A 153 2.31 -20.00 -5.45
N ALA A 154 2.76 -21.26 -5.47
CA ALA A 154 3.43 -21.84 -6.63
C ALA A 154 2.59 -21.83 -7.91
N ASP A 155 1.24 -21.84 -7.77
CA ASP A 155 0.27 -21.85 -8.87
C ASP A 155 -0.21 -20.41 -9.23
N ASP A 156 0.54 -19.38 -8.83
CA ASP A 156 0.24 -17.98 -9.09
C ASP A 156 -1.09 -17.47 -8.48
N VAL A 157 -1.62 -18.16 -7.46
CA VAL A 157 -2.76 -17.67 -6.68
C VAL A 157 -2.26 -16.65 -5.66
N GLN A 158 -2.88 -15.48 -5.62
CA GLN A 158 -2.49 -14.43 -4.67
C GLN A 158 -2.78 -14.86 -3.22
N ILE A 159 -1.76 -14.84 -2.40
CA ILE A 159 -1.86 -15.08 -0.95
C ILE A 159 -2.28 -13.82 -0.24
N THR A 160 -1.63 -12.70 -0.54
CA THR A 160 -1.94 -11.34 -0.06
C THR A 160 -1.09 -10.31 -0.80
N CYS A 161 -1.50 -9.04 -0.72
CA CYS A 161 -0.70 -7.92 -1.19
C CYS A 161 -0.60 -6.83 -0.13
N LEU A 162 0.62 -6.41 0.17
CA LEU A 162 0.94 -5.44 1.20
C LEU A 162 1.73 -4.27 0.64
N THR A 163 1.45 -3.08 1.13
CA THR A 163 2.22 -1.88 0.84
C THR A 163 2.57 -1.14 2.11
N ALA A 164 3.70 -0.46 2.10
CA ALA A 164 4.11 0.43 3.18
C ALA A 164 4.80 1.66 2.62
N THR A 165 4.52 2.81 3.19
CA THR A 165 5.23 4.05 2.89
C THR A 165 6.01 4.51 4.11
N VAL A 166 7.33 4.63 3.96
CA VAL A 166 8.27 5.04 5.00
C VAL A 166 9.02 6.26 4.55
N THR A 167 9.17 7.24 5.44
CA THR A 167 9.99 8.44 5.19
C THR A 167 11.22 8.41 6.07
N PHE A 168 12.40 8.33 5.46
CA PHE A 168 13.66 8.50 6.17
C PHE A 168 14.05 9.97 6.18
N SER A 169 14.29 10.53 7.37
CA SER A 169 14.80 11.89 7.56
C SER A 169 16.31 11.88 7.63
N ARG A 170 16.93 13.02 7.35
CA ARG A 170 18.38 13.17 7.60
C ARG A 170 18.62 13.00 9.09
N SER A 171 19.55 12.12 9.46
CA SER A 171 20.10 12.09 10.80
C SER A 171 20.81 13.44 11.01
N SER A 172 20.26 14.31 11.86
CA SER A 172 20.97 15.48 12.34
C SER A 172 22.03 14.99 13.32
N LYS A 173 23.22 14.62 12.80
CA LYS A 173 24.42 14.63 13.64
C LYS A 173 24.58 16.07 14.08
N GLY A 174 24.25 16.34 15.34
CA GLY A 174 24.46 17.64 15.96
C GLY A 174 25.93 18.04 15.79
N PHE A 175 26.15 18.99 14.93
CA PHE A 175 27.43 19.69 14.80
C PHE A 175 27.43 20.76 15.89
N PHE A 176 27.58 20.35 17.13
CA PHE A 176 28.01 21.22 18.21
C PHE A 176 29.42 20.80 18.59
N GLY A 177 30.36 21.18 17.76
CA GLY A 177 31.71 21.39 18.19
C GLY A 177 31.73 22.65 19.03
N ASN A 178 31.74 22.51 20.34
CA ASN A 178 32.22 23.54 21.22
C ASN A 178 33.76 23.46 21.20
N ASP A 179 34.35 24.30 20.39
CA ASP A 179 35.74 24.71 20.56
C ASP A 179 35.74 26.18 20.90
N LEU A 180 35.90 26.46 22.16
CA LEU A 180 36.50 27.66 22.71
C LEU A 180 37.34 27.28 23.93
#